data_bd9d89d75a604b2d92d4546971b6fc3d
#
_entry.id   bd9d89d75a604b2d92d4546971b6fc3d
#
_cell.length_a   1.000
_cell.length_b   1.000
_cell.length_c   1.000
_cell.angle_alpha   90.00
_cell.angle_beta   90.00
_cell.angle_gamma   90.00
#
_symmetry.space_group_name_H-M   'P 1'
#
loop_
_entity.id
_entity.type
_entity.pdbx_description
1 polymer ?
#
loop_
_entity_poly.entity_id
_entity_poly.type
_entity_poly.pdbx_seq_one_letter_code
_entity_poly.pdbx_strand_id
1 'polypeptide(L)'
;MVNIDTVYQKVLALANKEQRGYITPQEFNLLADKAQLEVFDSYFHEFKMLDLKPKTNNVKSDDTEFVEEKLAPFNAVSAWSLPDSNGLTYLTLPPDLYRLNSIHKVVGTDLFPIEPMTKEETLYTEMHPLTKATKTRMTYTRIQNNLATIFPLINSGDDPVSGVINYFRKPTTPKWGYVVVKGKALWNNNTSYTTHFELHPSEEEILVSKIIAMAGLTIMKPEIIQAGGGMEAAIKQSQND
;
A
#
# COMPACT_ATOMS: atom_id res chain seq x y z
N MET A 1 11.89 -4.38 7.19
CA MET A 1 12.26 -3.07 6.61
C MET A 1 13.58 -3.18 5.89
N VAL A 2 13.64 -2.73 4.63
CA VAL A 2 14.86 -2.73 3.82
C VAL A 2 15.64 -1.44 4.07
N ASN A 3 16.95 -1.55 4.26
CA ASN A 3 17.82 -0.39 4.52
C ASN A 3 18.07 0.38 3.21
N ILE A 4 17.73 1.67 3.19
CA ILE A 4 17.87 2.50 2.00
C ILE A 4 19.34 2.74 1.60
N ASP A 5 20.25 2.81 2.56
CA ASP A 5 21.68 3.00 2.26
C ASP A 5 22.27 1.76 1.58
N THR A 6 21.92 0.55 2.04
CA THR A 6 22.36 -0.70 1.42
C THR A 6 21.90 -0.77 -0.04
N VAL A 7 20.63 -0.44 -0.29
CA VAL A 7 20.08 -0.39 -1.66
C VAL A 7 20.81 0.64 -2.51
N TYR A 8 21.05 1.84 -1.98
CA TYR A 8 21.77 2.89 -2.72
C TYR A 8 23.20 2.47 -3.08
N GLN A 9 23.93 1.87 -2.13
CA GLN A 9 25.29 1.36 -2.38
C GLN A 9 25.30 0.25 -3.44
N LYS A 10 24.34 -0.69 -3.38
CA LYS A 10 24.20 -1.74 -4.40
C LYS A 10 23.91 -1.15 -5.79
N VAL A 11 22.99 -0.21 -5.86
CA VAL A 11 22.62 0.50 -7.10
C VAL A 11 23.84 1.23 -7.68
N LEU A 12 24.59 1.97 -6.87
CA LEU A 12 25.80 2.66 -7.30
C LEU A 12 26.87 1.67 -7.78
N ALA A 13 27.08 0.56 -7.08
CA ALA A 13 28.07 -0.43 -7.45
C ALA A 13 27.75 -1.08 -8.81
N LEU A 14 26.48 -1.34 -9.10
CA LEU A 14 26.03 -1.90 -10.36
C LEU A 14 26.05 -0.86 -11.50
N ALA A 15 25.62 0.37 -11.24
CA ALA A 15 25.67 1.46 -12.21
C ALA A 15 27.12 1.84 -12.59
N ASN A 16 28.05 1.85 -11.64
CA ASN A 16 29.46 2.20 -11.87
C ASN A 16 30.26 1.14 -12.63
N LYS A 17 29.82 -0.13 -12.65
CA LYS A 17 30.48 -1.17 -13.46
C LYS A 17 30.55 -0.81 -14.93
N GLU A 18 29.61 -0.02 -15.41
CA GLU A 18 29.53 0.48 -16.78
C GLU A 18 30.34 1.77 -17.04
N GLN A 19 31.16 2.23 -16.09
CA GLN A 19 32.09 3.39 -16.15
C GLN A 19 31.46 4.76 -16.51
N ARG A 20 30.14 4.89 -16.66
CA ARG A 20 29.49 6.13 -17.14
C ARG A 20 28.18 6.51 -16.46
N GLY A 21 27.74 5.79 -15.44
CA GLY A 21 26.45 6.07 -14.78
C GLY A 21 26.65 6.52 -13.33
N TYR A 22 26.62 7.83 -13.08
CA TYR A 22 26.48 8.37 -11.72
C TYR A 22 25.01 8.71 -11.50
N ILE A 23 24.39 8.05 -10.51
CA ILE A 23 23.03 8.37 -10.06
C ILE A 23 23.16 9.32 -8.90
N THR A 24 22.60 10.52 -9.05
CA THR A 24 22.58 11.50 -7.97
C THR A 24 21.64 11.06 -6.85
N PRO A 25 21.89 11.48 -5.58
CA PRO A 25 20.98 11.16 -4.48
C PRO A 25 19.54 11.62 -4.70
N GLN A 26 19.34 12.71 -5.43
CA GLN A 26 18.00 13.22 -5.76
C GLN A 26 17.29 12.32 -6.75
N GLU A 27 17.97 11.91 -7.82
CA GLU A 27 17.44 10.95 -8.79
C GLU A 27 17.14 9.61 -8.14
N PHE A 28 18.05 9.11 -7.28
CA PHE A 28 17.82 7.89 -6.52
C PHE A 28 16.55 7.98 -5.67
N ASN A 29 16.33 9.06 -4.92
CA ASN A 29 15.14 9.22 -4.09
C ASN A 29 13.85 9.19 -4.90
N LEU A 30 13.83 9.79 -6.10
CA LEU A 30 12.67 9.74 -7.00
C LEU A 30 12.42 8.31 -7.53
N LEU A 31 13.48 7.61 -7.94
CA LEU A 31 13.39 6.25 -8.43
C LEU A 31 13.02 5.27 -7.32
N ALA A 32 13.53 5.47 -6.11
CA ALA A 32 13.26 4.67 -4.94
C ALA A 32 11.78 4.71 -4.54
N ASP A 33 11.16 5.91 -4.54
CA ASP A 33 9.74 6.05 -4.25
C ASP A 33 8.88 5.30 -5.29
N LYS A 34 9.19 5.49 -6.57
CA LYS A 34 8.50 4.78 -7.65
C LYS A 34 8.66 3.26 -7.55
N ALA A 35 9.90 2.78 -7.31
CA ALA A 35 10.17 1.35 -7.16
C ALA A 35 9.39 0.74 -5.99
N GLN A 36 9.35 1.42 -4.83
CA GLN A 36 8.59 0.96 -3.67
C GLN A 36 7.09 0.85 -3.98
N LEU A 37 6.51 1.85 -4.66
CA LEU A 37 5.10 1.81 -5.03
C LEU A 37 4.80 0.69 -6.03
N GLU A 38 5.67 0.44 -7.01
CA GLU A 38 5.48 -0.65 -7.98
C GLU A 38 5.56 -2.04 -7.32
N VAL A 39 6.46 -2.22 -6.34
CA VAL A 39 6.52 -3.48 -5.57
C VAL A 39 5.28 -3.62 -4.69
N PHE A 40 4.87 -2.56 -4.02
CA PHE A 40 3.66 -2.56 -3.21
C PHE A 40 2.39 -2.89 -4.02
N ASP A 41 2.25 -2.32 -5.22
CA ASP A 41 1.13 -2.62 -6.12
C ASP A 41 1.14 -4.08 -6.60
N SER A 42 2.33 -4.67 -6.80
CA SER A 42 2.44 -6.05 -7.24
C SER A 42 1.87 -7.04 -6.21
N TYR A 43 1.94 -6.75 -4.91
CA TYR A 43 1.37 -7.61 -3.87
C TYR A 43 -0.15 -7.77 -4.00
N PHE A 44 -0.87 -6.70 -4.35
CA PHE A 44 -2.31 -6.79 -4.58
C PHE A 44 -2.65 -7.60 -5.83
N HIS A 45 -1.80 -7.52 -6.84
CA HIS A 45 -1.96 -8.33 -8.03
C HIS A 45 -1.72 -9.82 -7.72
N GLU A 46 -0.66 -10.14 -7.00
CA GLU A 46 -0.33 -11.49 -6.55
C GLU A 46 -1.45 -12.07 -5.68
N PHE A 47 -1.92 -11.31 -4.68
CA PHE A 47 -3.03 -11.70 -3.84
C PHE A 47 -4.31 -12.03 -4.64
N LYS A 48 -4.66 -11.18 -5.61
CA LYS A 48 -5.80 -11.41 -6.49
C LYS A 48 -5.62 -12.66 -7.37
N MET A 49 -4.43 -12.89 -7.89
CA MET A 49 -4.13 -14.08 -8.71
C MET A 49 -4.19 -15.36 -7.87
N LEU A 50 -3.73 -15.32 -6.64
CA LEU A 50 -3.84 -16.44 -5.70
C LEU A 50 -5.30 -16.74 -5.34
N ASP A 51 -6.13 -15.73 -5.15
CA ASP A 51 -7.55 -15.92 -4.86
C ASP A 51 -8.34 -16.54 -6.01
N LEU A 52 -7.93 -16.28 -7.24
CA LEU A 52 -8.53 -16.88 -8.45
C LEU A 52 -8.11 -18.35 -8.70
N LYS A 53 -7.00 -18.82 -8.10
CA LYS A 53 -6.56 -20.23 -8.23
C LYS A 53 -7.53 -21.17 -7.50
N PRO A 54 -7.85 -22.35 -8.03
CA PRO A 54 -8.72 -23.32 -7.36
C PRO A 54 -8.11 -23.78 -6.02
N LYS A 55 -8.94 -23.82 -4.98
CA LYS A 55 -8.54 -24.15 -3.58
C LYS A 55 -8.25 -25.67 -3.39
N THR A 56 -7.39 -26.25 -4.20
CA THR A 56 -7.22 -27.71 -4.25
C THR A 56 -6.01 -28.23 -3.46
N ASN A 57 -5.09 -27.38 -2.99
CA ASN A 57 -3.84 -27.81 -2.34
C ASN A 57 -3.44 -26.93 -1.14
N ASN A 58 -2.75 -27.56 -0.17
CA ASN A 58 -2.12 -26.89 0.98
C ASN A 58 -1.11 -25.79 0.57
N VAL A 59 -0.46 -25.94 -0.58
CA VAL A 59 0.47 -24.97 -1.15
C VAL A 59 -0.15 -23.56 -1.32
N LYS A 60 -1.45 -23.51 -1.67
CA LYS A 60 -2.15 -22.21 -1.78
C LYS A 60 -2.30 -21.49 -0.44
N SER A 61 -2.39 -22.22 0.66
CA SER A 61 -2.44 -21.61 2.00
C SER A 61 -1.14 -20.89 2.33
N ASP A 62 -0.02 -21.53 2.04
CA ASP A 62 1.31 -21.03 2.33
C ASP A 62 1.65 -19.79 1.48
N ASP A 63 1.31 -19.83 0.17
CA ASP A 63 1.52 -18.67 -0.72
C ASP A 63 0.67 -17.47 -0.29
N THR A 64 -0.58 -17.71 0.13
CA THR A 64 -1.47 -16.62 0.59
C THR A 64 -0.97 -16.03 1.88
N GLU A 65 -0.55 -16.86 2.84
CA GLU A 65 0.01 -16.43 4.12
C GLU A 65 1.28 -15.59 3.93
N PHE A 66 2.14 -15.98 2.99
CA PHE A 66 3.35 -15.22 2.67
C PHE A 66 3.06 -13.82 2.09
N VAL A 67 2.05 -13.70 1.20
CA VAL A 67 1.64 -12.39 0.68
C VAL A 67 0.97 -11.55 1.77
N GLU A 68 0.18 -12.16 2.66
CA GLU A 68 -0.40 -11.46 3.82
C GLU A 68 0.68 -10.96 4.78
N GLU A 69 1.75 -11.72 5.00
CA GLU A 69 2.90 -11.30 5.80
C GLU A 69 3.61 -10.07 5.18
N LYS A 70 3.79 -10.06 3.85
CA LYS A 70 4.35 -8.90 3.13
C LYS A 70 3.46 -7.66 3.23
N LEU A 71 2.14 -7.83 3.27
CA LEU A 71 1.16 -6.75 3.40
C LEU A 71 0.94 -6.31 4.86
N ALA A 72 1.29 -7.14 5.85
CA ALA A 72 1.07 -6.85 7.27
C ALA A 72 1.59 -5.48 7.75
N PRO A 73 2.77 -4.97 7.32
CA PRO A 73 3.26 -3.65 7.72
C PRO A 73 2.40 -2.47 7.24
N PHE A 74 1.57 -2.70 6.22
CA PHE A 74 0.70 -1.70 5.62
C PHE A 74 -0.73 -1.76 6.13
N ASN A 75 -1.09 -2.81 6.90
CA ASN A 75 -2.38 -2.88 7.56
C ASN A 75 -2.49 -1.80 8.64
N ALA A 76 -3.52 -0.99 8.55
CA ALA A 76 -3.82 0.05 9.50
C ALA A 76 -5.28 -0.02 9.94
N VAL A 77 -5.52 0.42 11.16
CA VAL A 77 -6.85 0.47 11.74
C VAL A 77 -7.11 1.90 12.22
N SER A 78 -8.23 2.46 11.82
CA SER A 78 -8.69 3.78 12.26
C SER A 78 -10.05 3.67 12.91
N ALA A 79 -10.22 4.32 14.06
CA ALA A 79 -11.54 4.43 14.69
C ALA A 79 -12.38 5.49 14.02
N TRP A 80 -13.69 5.30 13.99
CA TRP A 80 -14.65 6.28 13.51
C TRP A 80 -15.85 6.39 14.45
N SER A 81 -16.50 7.54 14.41
CA SER A 81 -17.75 7.79 15.14
C SER A 81 -18.66 8.68 14.30
N LEU A 82 -19.95 8.36 14.28
CA LEU A 82 -20.97 9.17 13.62
C LEU A 82 -22.14 9.42 14.58
N PRO A 83 -22.71 10.62 14.60
CA PRO A 83 -22.20 11.81 13.89
C PRO A 83 -20.78 12.19 14.39
N ASP A 84 -19.97 12.75 13.52
CA ASP A 84 -18.67 13.28 13.90
C ASP A 84 -18.80 14.42 14.91
N SER A 85 -17.71 14.77 15.58
CA SER A 85 -17.63 15.91 16.53
C SER A 85 -18.14 17.25 15.94
N ASN A 86 -18.13 17.36 14.61
CA ASN A 86 -18.66 18.51 13.86
C ASN A 86 -20.12 18.33 13.40
N GLY A 87 -20.83 17.28 13.83
CA GLY A 87 -22.19 16.97 13.41
C GLY A 87 -22.32 16.44 11.98
N LEU A 88 -21.21 16.03 11.36
CA LEU A 88 -21.21 15.45 10.02
C LEU A 88 -21.76 14.02 10.06
N THR A 89 -22.62 13.70 9.10
CA THR A 89 -23.23 12.37 8.92
C THR A 89 -22.46 11.48 7.95
N TYR A 90 -21.34 11.99 7.41
CA TYR A 90 -20.49 11.27 6.48
C TYR A 90 -19.25 10.72 7.21
N LEU A 91 -18.93 9.48 6.90
CA LEU A 91 -17.70 8.84 7.38
C LEU A 91 -16.49 9.41 6.64
N THR A 92 -15.60 10.07 7.36
CA THR A 92 -14.32 10.52 6.84
C THR A 92 -13.33 9.35 6.88
N LEU A 93 -12.78 9.00 5.71
CA LEU A 93 -11.76 7.96 5.58
C LEU A 93 -10.36 8.55 5.86
N PRO A 94 -9.41 7.76 6.36
CA PRO A 94 -8.04 8.20 6.62
C PRO A 94 -7.35 8.78 5.38
N PRO A 95 -6.53 9.84 5.52
CA PRO A 95 -5.87 10.49 4.37
C PRO A 95 -4.76 9.62 3.73
N ASP A 96 -4.20 8.69 4.51
CA ASP A 96 -3.18 7.73 4.07
C ASP A 96 -3.77 6.45 3.48
N LEU A 97 -5.11 6.40 3.34
CA LEU A 97 -5.81 5.25 2.79
C LEU A 97 -5.40 5.00 1.33
N TYR A 98 -4.83 3.83 1.09
CA TYR A 98 -4.60 3.31 -0.25
C TYR A 98 -5.76 2.41 -0.71
N ARG A 99 -6.07 1.38 0.07
CA ARG A 99 -7.17 0.45 -0.23
C ARG A 99 -7.97 0.14 1.03
N LEU A 100 -9.28 0.33 0.94
CA LEU A 100 -10.22 -0.03 1.99
C LEU A 100 -10.39 -1.55 2.00
N ASN A 101 -10.23 -2.17 3.16
CA ASN A 101 -10.45 -3.58 3.36
C ASN A 101 -11.86 -3.84 3.89
N SER A 102 -12.17 -3.34 5.09
CA SER A 102 -13.48 -3.53 5.71
C SER A 102 -13.81 -2.41 6.69
N ILE A 103 -15.10 -2.17 6.88
CA ILE A 103 -15.62 -1.27 7.90
C ILE A 103 -16.45 -2.10 8.86
N HIS A 104 -16.22 -1.91 10.16
CA HIS A 104 -16.95 -2.60 11.21
C HIS A 104 -17.57 -1.59 12.16
N LYS A 105 -18.78 -1.93 12.64
CA LYS A 105 -19.44 -1.25 13.75
C LYS A 105 -19.06 -1.94 15.06
N VAL A 106 -18.83 -1.18 16.11
CA VAL A 106 -18.61 -1.68 17.47
C VAL A 106 -19.93 -1.62 18.24
N VAL A 107 -20.31 -2.73 18.85
CA VAL A 107 -21.45 -2.79 19.77
C VAL A 107 -20.98 -3.52 21.04
N GLY A 108 -20.74 -2.76 22.09
CA GLY A 108 -20.10 -3.32 23.29
C GLY A 108 -18.66 -3.77 23.00
N THR A 109 -18.42 -5.07 23.02
CA THR A 109 -17.12 -5.71 22.68
C THR A 109 -17.11 -6.35 21.28
N ASP A 110 -18.26 -6.42 20.63
CA ASP A 110 -18.41 -7.17 19.39
C ASP A 110 -18.27 -6.27 18.14
N LEU A 111 -17.65 -6.84 17.11
CA LEU A 111 -17.45 -6.20 15.82
C LEU A 111 -18.44 -6.76 14.80
N PHE A 112 -19.25 -5.90 14.23
CA PHE A 112 -20.19 -6.26 13.17
C PHE A 112 -19.75 -5.65 11.84
N PRO A 113 -19.63 -6.45 10.77
CA PRO A 113 -19.24 -5.95 9.47
C PRO A 113 -20.35 -5.04 8.88
N ILE A 114 -19.93 -3.98 8.23
CA ILE A 114 -20.80 -3.11 7.43
C ILE A 114 -20.61 -3.50 5.96
N GLU A 115 -21.67 -3.86 5.27
CA GLU A 115 -21.62 -4.38 3.90
C GLU A 115 -21.33 -3.24 2.89
N PRO A 116 -20.33 -3.41 1.99
CA PRO A 116 -20.11 -2.47 0.90
C PRO A 116 -21.22 -2.57 -0.14
N MET A 117 -21.73 -1.44 -0.60
CA MET A 117 -22.68 -1.35 -1.69
C MET A 117 -22.24 -0.32 -2.74
N THR A 118 -22.56 -0.60 -3.99
CA THR A 118 -22.44 0.40 -5.06
C THR A 118 -23.52 1.47 -4.93
N LYS A 119 -23.32 2.63 -5.57
CA LYS A 119 -24.31 3.71 -5.55
C LYS A 119 -25.67 3.28 -6.12
N GLU A 120 -25.64 2.44 -7.15
CA GLU A 120 -26.85 1.93 -7.79
C GLU A 120 -27.59 0.93 -6.89
N GLU A 121 -26.87 -0.03 -6.32
CA GLU A 121 -27.43 -1.00 -5.38
C GLU A 121 -28.06 -0.31 -4.16
N THR A 122 -27.43 0.74 -3.64
CA THR A 122 -27.96 1.52 -2.51
C THR A 122 -29.30 2.14 -2.84
N LEU A 123 -29.47 2.71 -4.05
CA LEU A 123 -30.75 3.31 -4.46
C LEU A 123 -31.86 2.26 -4.48
N TYR A 124 -31.60 1.08 -5.08
CA TYR A 124 -32.60 0.00 -5.12
C TYR A 124 -32.89 -0.56 -3.73
N THR A 125 -31.88 -0.72 -2.89
CA THR A 125 -32.03 -1.28 -1.55
C THR A 125 -32.84 -0.35 -0.63
N GLU A 126 -32.59 0.95 -0.68
CA GLU A 126 -33.31 1.93 0.13
C GLU A 126 -34.77 2.14 -0.32
N MET A 127 -35.11 1.85 -1.58
CA MET A 127 -36.49 1.94 -2.09
C MET A 127 -37.40 0.82 -1.58
N HIS A 128 -36.83 -0.32 -1.20
CA HIS A 128 -37.63 -1.49 -0.79
C HIS A 128 -37.59 -1.71 0.72
N PRO A 129 -38.74 -1.70 1.42
CA PRO A 129 -38.80 -1.85 2.88
C PRO A 129 -38.13 -3.10 3.45
N LEU A 130 -38.12 -4.20 2.68
CA LEU A 130 -37.55 -5.48 3.11
C LEU A 130 -36.02 -5.54 2.98
N THR A 131 -35.44 -4.79 2.06
CA THR A 131 -33.98 -4.78 1.80
C THR A 131 -33.29 -3.56 2.39
N LYS A 132 -34.05 -2.58 2.83
CA LYS A 132 -33.55 -1.34 3.41
C LYS A 132 -32.57 -1.59 4.55
N ALA A 133 -31.49 -0.81 4.58
CA ALA A 133 -30.53 -0.87 5.65
C ALA A 133 -31.16 -0.58 7.02
N THR A 134 -30.78 -1.32 8.03
CA THR A 134 -31.27 -1.20 9.42
C THR A 134 -30.12 -0.96 10.38
N LYS A 135 -30.42 -0.54 11.63
CA LYS A 135 -29.39 -0.36 12.65
C LYS A 135 -28.60 -1.65 12.97
N THR A 136 -29.16 -2.83 12.68
CA THR A 136 -28.52 -4.14 12.85
C THR A 136 -27.73 -4.56 11.62
N ARG A 137 -28.23 -4.25 10.44
CA ARG A 137 -27.59 -4.52 9.15
C ARG A 137 -27.29 -3.20 8.45
N MET A 138 -26.12 -2.68 8.71
CA MET A 138 -25.66 -1.42 8.12
C MET A 138 -24.95 -1.69 6.81
N THR A 139 -25.05 -0.72 5.90
CA THR A 139 -24.35 -0.76 4.62
C THR A 139 -23.61 0.55 4.43
N TYR A 140 -22.57 0.55 3.60
CA TYR A 140 -21.87 1.77 3.27
C TYR A 140 -21.64 1.90 1.77
N THR A 141 -21.63 3.15 1.31
CA THR A 141 -21.31 3.49 -0.09
C THR A 141 -20.23 4.54 -0.11
N ARG A 142 -19.17 4.30 -0.87
CA ARG A 142 -18.10 5.26 -1.06
C ARG A 142 -18.54 6.35 -2.04
N ILE A 143 -18.53 7.61 -1.59
CA ILE A 143 -18.92 8.75 -2.42
C ILE A 143 -17.71 9.35 -3.12
N GLN A 144 -16.62 9.57 -2.36
CA GLN A 144 -15.37 10.18 -2.81
C GLN A 144 -14.18 9.39 -2.29
N ASN A 145 -12.97 9.82 -2.64
CA ASN A 145 -11.75 9.13 -2.19
C ASN A 145 -11.63 9.04 -0.67
N ASN A 146 -12.06 10.07 0.04
CA ASN A 146 -11.94 10.19 1.49
C ASN A 146 -13.29 10.27 2.22
N LEU A 147 -14.42 10.03 1.54
CA LEU A 147 -15.75 10.09 2.12
C LEU A 147 -16.57 8.86 1.77
N ALA A 148 -17.25 8.31 2.76
CA ALA A 148 -18.24 7.26 2.61
C ALA A 148 -19.53 7.63 3.36
N THR A 149 -20.66 7.15 2.89
CA THR A 149 -21.96 7.27 3.60
C THR A 149 -22.32 5.93 4.17
N ILE A 150 -22.78 5.93 5.39
CA ILE A 150 -23.33 4.74 6.07
C ILE A 150 -24.86 4.83 6.06
N PHE A 151 -25.51 3.71 5.78
CA PHE A 151 -26.95 3.57 5.86
C PHE A 151 -27.34 2.56 6.96
N PRO A 152 -28.43 2.80 7.70
CA PRO A 152 -29.30 3.98 7.61
C PRO A 152 -28.56 5.27 7.98
N LEU A 153 -28.98 6.40 7.41
CA LEU A 153 -28.38 7.70 7.72
C LEU A 153 -28.50 7.97 9.23
N ILE A 154 -27.38 8.35 9.84
CA ILE A 154 -27.28 8.69 11.26
C ILE A 154 -27.31 10.21 11.33
N ASN A 155 -28.38 10.77 11.91
CA ASN A 155 -28.55 12.21 12.06
C ASN A 155 -27.88 12.70 13.36
N SER A 156 -27.67 14.00 13.47
CA SER A 156 -27.04 14.62 14.65
C SER A 156 -27.84 14.48 15.97
N GLY A 157 -29.07 14.02 15.92
CA GLY A 157 -29.92 13.72 17.08
C GLY A 157 -30.01 12.22 17.43
N ASP A 158 -29.41 11.35 16.64
CA ASP A 158 -29.37 9.91 16.91
C ASP A 158 -28.26 9.54 17.90
N ASP A 159 -28.40 8.36 18.52
CA ASP A 159 -27.34 7.80 19.34
C ASP A 159 -26.06 7.60 18.51
N PRO A 160 -24.90 7.99 19.03
CA PRO A 160 -23.66 7.88 18.30
C PRO A 160 -23.32 6.42 18.01
N VAL A 161 -22.96 6.16 16.77
CA VAL A 161 -22.46 4.87 16.31
C VAL A 161 -20.98 4.98 16.05
N SER A 162 -20.22 4.07 16.64
CA SER A 162 -18.76 4.01 16.49
C SER A 162 -18.32 2.70 15.88
N GLY A 163 -17.13 2.69 15.34
CA GLY A 163 -16.57 1.50 14.75
C GLY A 163 -15.11 1.64 14.35
N VAL A 164 -14.65 0.69 13.57
CA VAL A 164 -13.27 0.63 13.07
C VAL A 164 -13.24 0.44 11.55
N ILE A 165 -12.27 1.07 10.92
CA ILE A 165 -11.95 0.93 9.51
C ILE A 165 -10.65 0.16 9.44
N ASN A 166 -10.65 -0.99 8.77
CA ASN A 166 -9.44 -1.72 8.42
C ASN A 166 -9.08 -1.37 6.99
N TYR A 167 -7.86 -0.95 6.78
CA TYR A 167 -7.41 -0.51 5.47
C TYR A 167 -5.91 -0.74 5.27
N PHE A 168 -5.48 -0.75 4.02
CA PHE A 168 -4.07 -0.69 3.67
C PHE A 168 -3.68 0.77 3.48
N ARG A 169 -2.68 1.21 4.25
CA ARG A 169 -2.11 2.55 4.11
C ARG A 169 -1.10 2.60 2.96
N LYS A 170 -0.93 3.76 2.39
CA LYS A 170 0.15 4.01 1.43
C LYS A 170 1.52 3.93 2.14
N PRO A 171 2.54 3.27 1.55
CA PRO A 171 3.89 3.31 2.08
C PRO A 171 4.40 4.74 2.22
N THR A 172 5.20 5.01 3.24
CA THR A 172 5.90 6.29 3.38
C THR A 172 6.95 6.43 2.30
N THR A 173 7.11 7.64 1.75
CA THR A 173 8.11 7.91 0.71
C THR A 173 9.52 7.68 1.27
N PRO A 174 10.29 6.73 0.70
CA PRO A 174 11.65 6.47 1.13
C PRO A 174 12.55 7.65 0.77
N LYS A 175 13.48 7.98 1.66
CA LYS A 175 14.39 9.09 1.46
C LYS A 175 15.78 8.75 1.96
N TRP A 176 16.75 8.73 1.07
CA TRP A 176 18.16 8.68 1.43
C TRP A 176 18.62 10.10 1.82
N GLY A 177 18.76 10.31 3.13
CA GLY A 177 19.20 11.61 3.68
C GLY A 177 20.71 11.76 3.52
N TYR A 178 21.16 12.95 3.10
CA TYR A 178 22.58 13.22 2.93
C TYR A 178 22.94 14.66 3.32
N VAL A 179 24.21 14.83 3.65
CA VAL A 179 24.84 16.13 3.88
C VAL A 179 25.97 16.29 2.85
N VAL A 180 26.04 17.45 2.22
CA VAL A 180 27.09 17.73 1.25
C VAL A 180 28.32 18.29 1.98
N VAL A 181 29.42 17.54 1.95
CA VAL A 181 30.72 17.95 2.51
C VAL A 181 31.75 17.94 1.39
N LYS A 182 32.37 19.10 1.14
CA LYS A 182 33.37 19.26 0.07
C LYS A 182 32.91 18.75 -1.31
N GLY A 183 31.63 18.98 -1.65
CA GLY A 183 31.04 18.56 -2.92
C GLY A 183 30.66 17.07 -3.02
N LYS A 184 30.81 16.30 -1.95
CA LYS A 184 30.41 14.89 -1.88
C LYS A 184 29.19 14.74 -0.99
N ALA A 185 28.20 13.97 -1.44
CA ALA A 185 27.05 13.59 -0.62
C ALA A 185 27.45 12.46 0.33
N LEU A 186 27.37 12.72 1.63
CA LEU A 186 27.63 11.75 2.69
C LEU A 186 26.30 11.37 3.33
N TRP A 187 26.10 10.09 3.56
CA TRP A 187 24.91 9.59 4.21
C TRP A 187 24.72 10.13 5.62
N ASN A 188 23.50 10.53 5.92
CA ASN A 188 23.09 10.98 7.22
C ASN A 188 22.00 10.05 7.78
N ASN A 189 22.36 9.21 8.74
CA ASN A 189 21.45 8.24 9.38
C ASN A 189 20.45 8.87 10.36
N ASN A 190 20.30 10.18 10.39
CA ASN A 190 19.31 10.79 11.26
C ASN A 190 17.89 10.55 10.72
N THR A 191 17.01 10.01 11.57
CA THR A 191 15.61 9.69 11.24
C THR A 191 14.80 10.90 10.74
N SER A 192 15.23 12.12 11.05
CA SER A 192 14.62 13.35 10.51
C SER A 192 14.92 13.57 9.03
N TYR A 193 15.97 12.95 8.49
CA TYR A 193 16.42 13.14 7.11
C TYR A 193 16.35 11.88 6.26
N THR A 194 16.42 10.71 6.91
CA THR A 194 16.43 9.41 6.23
C THR A 194 15.18 8.61 6.58
N THR A 195 14.50 8.10 5.55
CA THR A 195 13.36 7.19 5.67
C THR A 195 13.69 5.90 4.92
N HIS A 196 13.67 4.77 5.63
CA HIS A 196 13.91 3.47 5.04
C HIS A 196 12.70 2.96 4.25
N PHE A 197 12.91 1.94 3.41
CA PHE A 197 11.81 1.24 2.74
C PHE A 197 11.01 0.45 3.76
N GLU A 198 9.69 0.50 3.66
CA GLU A 198 8.78 -0.25 4.56
C GLU A 198 8.54 -1.70 4.09
N LEU A 199 9.09 -2.07 2.96
CA LEU A 199 8.94 -3.41 2.38
C LEU A 199 9.62 -4.49 3.22
N HIS A 200 9.19 -5.75 2.99
CA HIS A 200 9.80 -6.92 3.60
C HIS A 200 11.28 -7.06 3.17
N PRO A 201 12.19 -7.57 4.02
CA PRO A 201 13.60 -7.71 3.68
C PRO A 201 13.87 -8.53 2.42
N SER A 202 13.04 -9.51 2.08
CA SER A 202 13.15 -10.31 0.85
C SER A 202 13.09 -9.49 -0.45
N GLU A 203 12.51 -8.31 -0.39
CA GLU A 203 12.29 -7.45 -1.57
C GLU A 203 13.50 -6.56 -1.93
N GLU A 204 14.59 -6.65 -1.17
CA GLU A 204 15.77 -5.79 -1.38
C GLU A 204 16.34 -5.93 -2.78
N GLU A 205 16.46 -7.15 -3.30
CA GLU A 205 17.01 -7.40 -4.63
C GLU A 205 16.08 -6.96 -5.75
N ILE A 206 14.76 -7.13 -5.55
CA ILE A 206 13.75 -6.64 -6.50
C ILE A 206 13.79 -5.12 -6.58
N LEU A 207 13.91 -4.43 -5.43
CA LEU A 207 14.07 -2.98 -5.40
C LEU A 207 15.30 -2.52 -6.18
N VAL A 208 16.44 -3.16 -5.94
CA VAL A 208 17.69 -2.83 -6.64
C VAL A 208 17.52 -3.01 -8.15
N SER A 209 16.97 -4.14 -8.60
CA SER A 209 16.76 -4.42 -10.03
C SER A 209 15.82 -3.41 -10.69
N LYS A 210 14.71 -3.05 -10.03
CA LYS A 210 13.75 -2.05 -10.52
C LYS A 210 14.37 -0.66 -10.61
N ILE A 211 15.10 -0.23 -9.58
CA ILE A 211 15.76 1.08 -9.58
C ILE A 211 16.79 1.16 -10.72
N ILE A 212 17.57 0.10 -10.94
CA ILE A 212 18.56 0.05 -12.03
C ILE A 212 17.87 0.07 -13.39
N ALA A 213 16.80 -0.70 -13.57
CA ALA A 213 16.05 -0.68 -14.83
C ALA A 213 15.51 0.72 -15.15
N MET A 214 14.94 1.42 -14.17
CA MET A 214 14.44 2.79 -14.33
C MET A 214 15.58 3.81 -14.55
N ALA A 215 16.70 3.65 -13.85
CA ALA A 215 17.88 4.49 -14.05
C ALA A 215 18.48 4.29 -15.45
N GLY A 216 18.49 3.05 -15.97
CA GLY A 216 18.90 2.73 -17.34
C GLY A 216 18.04 3.42 -18.39
N LEU A 217 16.73 3.49 -18.19
CA LEU A 217 15.80 4.25 -19.04
C LEU A 217 16.15 5.75 -19.07
N THR A 218 16.45 6.33 -17.93
CA THR A 218 16.80 7.76 -17.80
C THR A 218 18.12 8.08 -18.51
N ILE A 219 19.07 7.15 -18.49
CA ILE A 219 20.39 7.29 -19.14
C ILE A 219 20.36 6.90 -20.63
N MET A 220 19.21 6.42 -21.13
CA MET A 220 19.03 5.93 -22.52
C MET A 220 20.01 4.80 -22.89
N LYS A 221 20.36 3.93 -21.96
CA LYS A 221 21.20 2.77 -22.21
C LYS A 221 20.39 1.47 -22.18
N PRO A 222 20.13 0.87 -23.36
CA PRO A 222 19.33 -0.36 -23.47
C PRO A 222 19.97 -1.55 -22.73
N GLU A 223 21.28 -1.58 -22.61
CA GLU A 223 22.02 -2.66 -21.92
C GLU A 223 21.71 -2.71 -20.43
N ILE A 224 21.58 -1.56 -19.75
CA ILE A 224 21.24 -1.46 -18.33
C ILE A 224 19.77 -1.84 -18.09
N ILE A 225 18.89 -1.48 -19.03
CA ILE A 225 17.48 -1.86 -18.98
C ILE A 225 17.32 -3.37 -19.06
N GLN A 226 18.05 -4.02 -19.98
CA GLN A 226 18.03 -5.46 -20.16
C GLN A 226 18.61 -6.19 -18.93
N ALA A 227 19.68 -5.68 -18.35
CA ALA A 227 20.27 -6.25 -17.13
C ALA A 227 19.29 -6.17 -15.94
N GLY A 228 18.66 -5.02 -15.71
CA GLY A 228 17.66 -4.85 -14.64
C GLY A 228 16.42 -5.71 -14.84
N GLY A 229 15.88 -5.73 -16.05
CA GLY A 229 14.72 -6.58 -16.39
C GLY A 229 15.03 -8.07 -16.32
N GLY A 230 16.22 -8.48 -16.73
CA GLY A 230 16.69 -9.86 -16.61
C GLY A 230 16.83 -10.32 -15.16
N MET A 231 17.37 -9.47 -14.28
CA MET A 231 17.46 -9.75 -12.84
C MET A 231 16.07 -9.89 -12.20
N GLU A 232 15.14 -9.00 -12.50
CA GLU A 232 13.78 -9.06 -11.99
C GLU A 232 13.06 -10.36 -12.42
N ALA A 233 13.21 -10.73 -13.69
CA ALA A 233 12.64 -11.97 -14.22
C ALA A 233 13.22 -13.21 -13.54
N ALA A 234 14.54 -13.25 -13.33
CA ALA A 234 15.23 -14.37 -12.68
C ALA A 234 14.78 -14.51 -11.20
N ILE A 235 14.65 -13.40 -10.48
CA ILE A 235 14.18 -13.41 -9.09
C ILE A 235 12.74 -13.91 -9.00
N LYS A 236 11.85 -13.42 -9.86
CA LYS A 236 10.44 -13.89 -9.89
C LYS A 236 10.34 -15.37 -10.25
N GLN A 237 11.19 -15.88 -11.12
CA GLN A 237 11.21 -17.29 -11.48
C GLN A 237 11.66 -18.15 -10.30
N SER A 238 12.68 -17.73 -9.54
CA SER A 238 13.16 -18.43 -8.35
C SER A 238 12.16 -18.40 -7.16
N GLN A 239 11.22 -17.47 -7.16
CA GLN A 239 10.16 -17.38 -6.13
C GLN A 239 8.93 -18.25 -6.50
N ASN A 240 8.80 -18.67 -7.76
CA ASN A 240 7.69 -19.48 -8.24
C ASN A 240 8.02 -20.97 -8.34
N ASP A 241 9.29 -21.38 -8.19
CA ASP A 241 9.78 -22.75 -8.09
C ASP A 241 9.86 -23.20 -6.62
#